data_e2b0c8b997883c9a70f2564f3db29696
#
_entry.id   e2b0c8b997883c9a70f2564f3db29696
#
_cell.length_a   1.000
_cell.length_b   1.000
_cell.length_c   1.000
_cell.angle_alpha   90.00
_cell.angle_beta   90.00
_cell.angle_gamma   90.00
#
_symmetry.space_group_name_H-M   'P 1'
#
loop_
_entity.id
_entity.type
_entity.pdbx_description
1 polymer ?
#
loop_
_entity_poly.entity_id
_entity_poly.type
_entity_poly.pdbx_seq_one_letter_code
_entity_poly.pdbx_strand_id
1 'polypeptide(L)'
;DMLEATHKDPQAGCAPKITLHCTHKNPDDAQIFDAIKADNEPTCLHLLSRVQDEIYDVLEEAPLYSVLEPIDISVDPNPKPQNLTVLVFGAGDFGMQATRTSFWMGRMPGVRLNIVVVDPNARTILEREAARYPEMFGESCNGMPTIRFVQAEAPSVTTDRLIAGGTVTTLHYDAQNKCVSSTADSAPITDDARLYAFVTMGDCGQNLSYSLMLQRQIFNRFIDQGSPDYTKQQPVICPHIESEE
;
A
#
# COMPACT_ATOMS: atom_id res chain seq x y z
N ASP A 1 -17.56 10.83 30.99
CA ASP A 1 -17.90 11.93 31.90
C ASP A 1 -17.90 13.31 31.21
N MET A 2 -17.01 13.56 30.27
CA MET A 2 -16.95 14.82 29.50
C MET A 2 -18.04 14.87 28.41
N LEU A 3 -18.45 13.75 27.86
CA LEU A 3 -19.53 13.61 26.88
C LEU A 3 -20.91 13.73 27.49
N GLU A 4 -21.11 13.29 28.74
CA GLU A 4 -22.38 13.46 29.45
C GLU A 4 -22.65 14.90 29.89
N ALA A 5 -21.61 15.73 30.08
CA ALA A 5 -21.78 17.12 30.50
C ALA A 5 -22.34 18.03 29.40
N THR A 6 -22.11 17.68 28.12
CA THR A 6 -22.57 18.48 26.97
C THR A 6 -24.03 18.21 26.58
N HIS A 7 -24.64 17.13 27.09
CA HIS A 7 -26.03 16.78 26.78
C HIS A 7 -27.10 17.43 27.69
N LYS A 8 -26.69 18.20 28.71
CA LYS A 8 -27.60 18.68 29.74
C LYS A 8 -28.14 20.10 29.57
N ASP A 9 -27.77 20.83 28.53
CA ASP A 9 -28.31 22.18 28.33
C ASP A 9 -28.92 22.36 26.92
N PRO A 10 -30.21 22.09 26.74
CA PRO A 10 -30.90 22.23 25.44
C PRO A 10 -31.20 23.68 25.04
N GLN A 11 -30.80 24.68 25.85
CA GLN A 11 -31.07 26.09 25.54
C GLN A 11 -29.86 26.90 25.06
N ALA A 12 -28.68 26.34 25.06
CA ALA A 12 -27.50 26.99 24.48
C ALA A 12 -27.53 26.81 22.96
N GLY A 13 -27.93 27.84 22.24
CA GLY A 13 -27.88 27.87 20.79
C GLY A 13 -26.47 27.57 20.30
N CYS A 14 -26.32 26.58 19.44
CA CYS A 14 -25.06 26.00 18.93
C CYS A 14 -24.16 25.47 20.05
N ALA A 15 -24.39 24.24 20.45
CA ALA A 15 -23.37 23.48 21.18
C ALA A 15 -22.05 23.55 20.42
N PRO A 16 -20.90 23.85 21.09
CA PRO A 16 -19.62 23.87 20.40
C PRO A 16 -19.37 22.50 19.77
N LYS A 17 -19.04 22.48 18.49
CA LYS A 17 -18.61 21.25 17.83
C LYS A 17 -17.32 20.79 18.50
N ILE A 18 -17.41 19.79 19.34
CA ILE A 18 -16.22 19.20 19.96
C ILE A 18 -15.68 18.18 18.95
N THR A 19 -14.48 18.43 18.47
CA THR A 19 -13.74 17.46 17.67
C THR A 19 -12.76 16.74 18.59
N LEU A 20 -12.95 15.44 18.74
CA LEU A 20 -12.04 14.59 19.50
C LEU A 20 -11.15 13.83 18.52
N HIS A 21 -9.85 13.97 18.68
CA HIS A 21 -8.86 13.20 17.97
C HIS A 21 -8.37 12.08 18.88
N CYS A 22 -8.62 10.84 18.46
CA CYS A 22 -8.23 9.66 19.21
C CYS A 22 -7.20 8.87 18.42
N THR A 23 -6.06 8.56 18.99
CA THR A 23 -5.09 7.64 18.41
C THR A 23 -5.43 6.21 18.79
N HIS A 24 -5.37 5.28 17.86
CA HIS A 24 -5.55 3.86 18.14
C HIS A 24 -4.30 3.07 17.76
N LYS A 25 -4.03 2.02 18.54
CA LYS A 25 -2.93 1.09 18.26
C LYS A 25 -3.42 -0.22 17.65
N ASN A 26 -4.72 -0.53 17.80
CA ASN A 26 -5.30 -1.77 17.34
C ASN A 26 -6.37 -1.49 16.26
N PRO A 27 -6.30 -2.13 15.09
CA PRO A 27 -7.32 -2.01 14.06
C PRO A 27 -8.75 -2.36 14.54
N ASP A 28 -8.89 -3.17 15.57
CA ASP A 28 -10.21 -3.52 16.14
C ASP A 28 -10.84 -2.35 16.90
N ASP A 29 -10.04 -1.38 17.34
CA ASP A 29 -10.51 -0.18 18.02
C ASP A 29 -11.38 0.68 17.08
N ALA A 30 -11.19 0.58 15.76
CA ALA A 30 -11.99 1.30 14.78
C ALA A 30 -13.48 0.90 14.83
N GLN A 31 -13.80 -0.37 15.05
CA GLN A 31 -15.18 -0.84 15.18
C GLN A 31 -15.86 -0.33 16.44
N ILE A 32 -15.11 -0.32 17.56
CA ILE A 32 -15.59 0.24 18.82
C ILE A 32 -15.84 1.74 18.66
N PHE A 33 -14.96 2.42 17.97
CA PHE A 33 -15.05 3.85 17.72
C PHE A 33 -16.24 4.22 16.82
N ASP A 34 -16.51 3.44 15.79
CA ASP A 34 -17.68 3.63 14.92
C ASP A 34 -18.98 3.40 15.67
N ALA A 35 -19.03 2.44 16.59
CA ALA A 35 -20.18 2.23 17.46
C ALA A 35 -20.40 3.43 18.40
N ILE A 36 -19.35 3.95 19.04
CA ILE A 36 -19.43 5.14 19.89
C ILE A 36 -19.87 6.37 19.09
N LYS A 37 -19.39 6.52 17.86
CA LYS A 37 -19.75 7.63 16.97
C LYS A 37 -21.24 7.59 16.60
N ALA A 38 -21.79 6.41 16.35
CA ALA A 38 -23.21 6.24 16.01
C ALA A 38 -24.15 6.66 17.16
N ASP A 39 -23.70 6.46 18.42
CA ASP A 39 -24.51 6.76 19.60
C ASP A 39 -24.38 8.21 20.09
N ASN A 40 -23.41 8.98 19.59
CA ASN A 40 -23.07 10.32 20.11
C ASN A 40 -23.11 11.43 19.04
N GLU A 41 -24.16 11.54 18.25
CA GLU A 41 -24.40 12.76 17.48
C GLU A 41 -24.75 13.93 18.44
N PRO A 42 -24.06 15.08 18.41
CA PRO A 42 -23.37 15.75 17.31
C PRO A 42 -21.84 15.88 17.44
N THR A 43 -21.19 14.97 18.15
CA THR A 43 -19.74 15.05 18.38
C THR A 43 -18.99 14.58 17.16
N CYS A 44 -18.11 15.41 16.60
CA CYS A 44 -17.20 15.01 15.53
C CYS A 44 -16.04 14.22 16.15
N LEU A 45 -16.07 12.91 15.98
CA LEU A 45 -14.97 12.04 16.41
C LEU A 45 -14.08 11.72 15.20
N HIS A 46 -12.79 11.97 15.33
CA HIS A 46 -11.79 11.59 14.33
C HIS A 46 -10.85 10.55 14.93
N LEU A 47 -10.81 9.40 14.29
CA LEU A 47 -9.84 8.37 14.62
C LEU A 47 -8.55 8.70 13.85
N LEU A 48 -7.48 8.97 14.58
CA LEU A 48 -6.16 9.19 14.00
C LEU A 48 -5.40 7.87 14.01
N SER A 49 -4.97 7.44 12.85
CA SER A 49 -4.04 6.35 12.71
C SER A 49 -2.67 6.90 12.37
N ARG A 50 -1.73 6.88 13.32
CA ARG A 50 -0.35 7.33 13.09
C ARG A 50 0.25 6.69 11.83
N VAL A 51 0.04 5.40 11.66
CA VAL A 51 0.53 4.66 10.49
C VAL A 51 -0.08 5.18 9.17
N GLN A 52 -1.37 5.54 9.20
CA GLN A 52 -2.05 6.10 8.03
C GLN A 52 -1.53 7.49 7.70
N ASP A 53 -1.34 8.33 8.71
CA ASP A 53 -0.85 9.70 8.55
C ASP A 53 0.59 9.67 8.00
N GLU A 54 1.46 8.80 8.54
CA GLU A 54 2.82 8.61 8.04
C GLU A 54 2.85 8.16 6.56
N ILE A 55 1.92 7.29 6.13
CA ILE A 55 1.81 6.89 4.72
C ILE A 55 1.34 8.05 3.84
N TYR A 56 0.41 8.87 4.33
CA TYR A 56 -0.04 10.04 3.58
C TYR A 56 1.08 11.06 3.43
N ASP A 57 1.88 11.32 4.47
CA ASP A 57 3.05 12.22 4.42
C ASP A 57 4.06 11.72 3.38
N VAL A 58 4.38 10.42 3.37
CA VAL A 58 5.27 9.81 2.37
C VAL A 58 4.71 10.00 0.95
N LEU A 59 3.40 9.79 0.76
CA LEU A 59 2.77 9.93 -0.56
C LEU A 59 2.54 11.39 -0.97
N GLU A 60 2.55 12.34 -0.05
CA GLU A 60 2.57 13.77 -0.35
C GLU A 60 3.94 14.21 -0.86
N GLU A 61 5.03 13.76 -0.23
CA GLU A 61 6.40 14.05 -0.66
C GLU A 61 6.78 13.33 -1.96
N ALA A 62 6.40 12.04 -2.08
CA ALA A 62 6.72 11.20 -3.22
C ALA A 62 5.45 10.45 -3.71
N PRO A 63 4.55 11.12 -4.43
CA PRO A 63 3.32 10.51 -4.88
C PRO A 63 3.55 9.36 -5.87
N LEU A 64 2.64 8.38 -5.88
CA LEU A 64 2.74 7.19 -6.74
C LEU A 64 2.93 7.53 -8.23
N TYR A 65 2.36 8.65 -8.67
CA TYR A 65 2.51 9.11 -10.06
C TYR A 65 3.89 9.70 -10.37
N SER A 66 4.73 9.99 -9.37
CA SER A 66 6.04 10.59 -9.58
C SER A 66 7.01 9.72 -10.40
N VAL A 67 6.78 8.41 -10.42
CA VAL A 67 7.55 7.45 -11.22
C VAL A 67 7.00 7.29 -12.65
N LEU A 68 5.83 7.84 -12.96
CA LEU A 68 5.19 7.72 -14.27
C LEU A 68 5.70 8.79 -15.23
N GLU A 69 5.64 8.48 -16.50
CA GLU A 69 5.93 9.50 -17.54
C GLU A 69 4.76 10.48 -17.65
N PRO A 70 5.05 11.77 -17.77
CA PRO A 70 4.01 12.74 -18.07
C PRO A 70 3.31 12.41 -19.39
N ILE A 71 1.98 12.38 -19.37
CA ILE A 71 1.17 12.15 -20.57
C ILE A 71 0.70 13.50 -21.09
N ASP A 72 1.11 13.84 -22.32
CA ASP A 72 0.57 14.99 -23.02
C ASP A 72 -0.57 14.55 -23.96
N ILE A 73 -1.79 14.70 -23.48
CA ILE A 73 -3.01 14.33 -24.21
C ILE A 73 -3.17 15.14 -25.52
N SER A 74 -2.54 16.31 -25.60
CA SER A 74 -2.57 17.13 -26.82
C SER A 74 -1.73 16.54 -27.96
N VAL A 75 -0.70 15.75 -27.60
CA VAL A 75 0.20 15.08 -28.55
C VAL A 75 -0.27 13.67 -28.86
N ASP A 76 -0.70 12.93 -27.84
CA ASP A 76 -1.26 11.58 -27.98
C ASP A 76 -2.62 11.50 -27.27
N PRO A 77 -3.73 11.59 -28.01
CA PRO A 77 -5.07 11.53 -27.42
C PRO A 77 -5.46 10.14 -26.88
N ASN A 78 -4.72 9.09 -27.24
CA ASN A 78 -4.94 7.72 -26.76
C ASN A 78 -3.63 7.07 -26.31
N PRO A 79 -3.00 7.57 -25.24
CA PRO A 79 -1.71 7.06 -24.79
C PRO A 79 -1.83 5.60 -24.31
N LYS A 80 -0.77 4.84 -24.55
CA LYS A 80 -0.70 3.49 -23.98
C LYS A 80 -0.76 3.56 -22.45
N PRO A 81 -1.53 2.68 -21.83
CA PRO A 81 -1.53 2.57 -20.35
C PRO A 81 -0.12 2.29 -19.83
N GLN A 82 0.29 3.04 -18.80
CA GLN A 82 1.55 2.80 -18.12
C GLN A 82 1.36 1.72 -17.05
N ASN A 83 2.36 0.86 -16.88
CA ASN A 83 2.36 -0.16 -15.85
C ASN A 83 3.09 0.37 -14.61
N LEU A 84 2.38 0.47 -13.50
CA LEU A 84 2.93 0.82 -12.19
C LEU A 84 2.94 -0.42 -11.32
N THR A 85 4.10 -0.80 -10.80
CA THR A 85 4.18 -1.86 -9.78
C THR A 85 4.64 -1.26 -8.46
N VAL A 86 3.80 -1.41 -7.45
CA VAL A 86 4.12 -1.08 -6.06
C VAL A 86 4.60 -2.34 -5.36
N LEU A 87 5.81 -2.31 -4.86
CA LEU A 87 6.44 -3.38 -4.09
C LEU A 87 6.33 -3.04 -2.61
N VAL A 88 5.86 -3.97 -1.79
CA VAL A 88 5.80 -3.81 -0.35
C VAL A 88 6.57 -4.95 0.31
N PHE A 89 7.69 -4.63 0.94
CA PHE A 89 8.52 -5.58 1.67
C PHE A 89 8.24 -5.45 3.16
N GLY A 90 7.65 -6.52 3.74
CA GLY A 90 7.10 -6.53 5.08
C GLY A 90 5.61 -6.14 5.09
N ALA A 91 4.76 -7.04 5.56
CA ALA A 91 3.31 -6.86 5.60
C ALA A 91 2.79 -6.70 7.05
N GLY A 92 3.58 -6.02 7.87
CA GLY A 92 3.14 -5.50 9.17
C GLY A 92 2.10 -4.38 9.01
N ASP A 93 1.80 -3.67 10.09
CA ASP A 93 0.76 -2.63 10.07
C ASP A 93 1.06 -1.54 9.04
N PHE A 94 2.31 -1.06 8.99
CA PHE A 94 2.73 -0.05 8.03
C PHE A 94 2.66 -0.57 6.59
N GLY A 95 3.21 -1.76 6.31
CA GLY A 95 3.21 -2.33 4.97
C GLY A 95 1.80 -2.63 4.44
N MET A 96 0.91 -3.12 5.31
CA MET A 96 -0.48 -3.34 4.90
C MET A 96 -1.26 -2.03 4.75
N GLN A 97 -0.95 -1.01 5.55
CA GLN A 97 -1.53 0.32 5.33
C GLN A 97 -1.04 0.92 4.02
N ALA A 98 0.27 0.81 3.70
CA ALA A 98 0.83 1.22 2.41
C ALA A 98 0.16 0.49 1.24
N THR A 99 -0.10 -0.82 1.39
CA THR A 99 -0.83 -1.63 0.41
C THR A 99 -2.24 -1.11 0.18
N ARG A 100 -3.01 -0.89 1.25
CA ARG A 100 -4.39 -0.37 1.18
C ARG A 100 -4.44 1.02 0.56
N THR A 101 -3.58 1.92 1.02
CA THR A 101 -3.51 3.29 0.49
C THR A 101 -3.12 3.29 -0.99
N SER A 102 -2.12 2.50 -1.38
CA SER A 102 -1.71 2.36 -2.77
C SER A 102 -2.84 1.80 -3.65
N PHE A 103 -3.61 0.83 -3.16
CA PHE A 103 -4.76 0.27 -3.88
C PHE A 103 -5.82 1.34 -4.19
N TRP A 104 -6.13 2.19 -3.22
CA TRP A 104 -7.16 3.20 -3.40
C TRP A 104 -6.66 4.43 -4.16
N MET A 105 -5.48 4.95 -3.82
CA MET A 105 -4.91 6.17 -4.44
C MET A 105 -4.26 5.91 -5.79
N GLY A 106 -3.81 4.70 -6.06
CA GLY A 106 -3.16 4.34 -7.32
C GLY A 106 -4.12 4.08 -8.49
N ARG A 107 -5.42 4.29 -8.30
CA ARG A 107 -6.44 4.19 -9.35
C ARG A 107 -6.41 5.44 -10.23
N MET A 108 -5.46 5.50 -11.13
CA MET A 108 -5.27 6.64 -12.03
C MET A 108 -5.68 6.26 -13.46
N PRO A 109 -6.38 7.16 -14.19
CA PRO A 109 -6.68 6.93 -15.61
C PRO A 109 -5.41 6.66 -16.42
N GLY A 110 -5.44 5.64 -17.28
CA GLY A 110 -4.28 5.28 -18.09
C GLY A 110 -3.15 4.56 -17.35
N VAL A 111 -3.36 4.16 -16.09
CA VAL A 111 -2.38 3.40 -15.29
C VAL A 111 -2.94 2.02 -14.95
N ARG A 112 -2.11 1.01 -15.17
CA ARG A 112 -2.35 -0.35 -14.69
C ARG A 112 -1.53 -0.57 -13.45
N LEU A 113 -2.20 -0.55 -12.30
CA LEU A 113 -1.55 -0.75 -11.00
C LEU A 113 -1.50 -2.24 -10.65
N ASN A 114 -0.30 -2.69 -10.31
CA ASN A 114 -0.02 -3.98 -9.74
C ASN A 114 0.67 -3.80 -8.38
N ILE A 115 0.21 -4.47 -7.35
CA ILE A 115 0.80 -4.42 -6.01
C ILE A 115 1.34 -5.80 -5.69
N VAL A 116 2.61 -5.88 -5.28
CA VAL A 116 3.26 -7.13 -4.89
C VAL A 116 3.74 -6.98 -3.45
N VAL A 117 3.15 -7.76 -2.57
CA VAL A 117 3.46 -7.79 -1.13
C VAL A 117 4.34 -8.99 -0.84
N VAL A 118 5.48 -8.77 -0.21
CA VAL A 118 6.47 -9.79 0.14
C VAL A 118 6.57 -9.90 1.66
N ASP A 119 6.24 -11.06 2.19
CA ASP A 119 6.30 -11.32 3.65
C ASP A 119 6.44 -12.83 3.92
N PRO A 120 7.19 -13.26 4.93
CA PRO A 120 7.28 -14.67 5.29
C PRO A 120 5.93 -15.28 5.72
N ASN A 121 5.01 -14.48 6.26
CA ASN A 121 3.68 -14.89 6.69
C ASN A 121 2.58 -14.50 5.67
N ALA A 122 2.95 -14.29 4.42
CA ALA A 122 2.07 -13.77 3.37
C ALA A 122 0.71 -14.48 3.26
N ARG A 123 0.66 -15.80 3.42
CA ARG A 123 -0.59 -16.57 3.37
C ARG A 123 -1.58 -16.16 4.45
N THR A 124 -1.13 -16.17 5.71
CA THR A 124 -1.98 -15.82 6.87
C THR A 124 -2.43 -14.36 6.81
N ILE A 125 -1.54 -13.49 6.35
CA ILE A 125 -1.87 -12.07 6.19
C ILE A 125 -2.92 -11.90 5.09
N LEU A 126 -2.74 -12.54 3.93
CA LEU A 126 -3.72 -12.47 2.84
C LEU A 126 -5.10 -12.98 3.27
N GLU A 127 -5.18 -14.10 4.00
CA GLU A 127 -6.45 -14.63 4.53
C GLU A 127 -7.14 -13.62 5.46
N ARG A 128 -6.39 -13.00 6.35
CA ARG A 128 -6.89 -11.97 7.28
C ARG A 128 -7.37 -10.72 6.53
N GLU A 129 -6.56 -10.20 5.61
CA GLU A 129 -6.88 -8.98 4.87
C GLU A 129 -8.06 -9.18 3.90
N ALA A 130 -8.15 -10.34 3.25
CA ALA A 130 -9.28 -10.67 2.39
C ALA A 130 -10.61 -10.81 3.15
N ALA A 131 -10.56 -11.32 4.38
CA ALA A 131 -11.73 -11.35 5.25
C ALA A 131 -12.18 -9.95 5.70
N ARG A 132 -11.23 -9.03 5.88
CA ARG A 132 -11.47 -7.67 6.40
C ARG A 132 -11.84 -6.67 5.30
N TYR A 133 -11.21 -6.79 4.12
CA TYR A 133 -11.35 -5.89 2.98
C TYR A 133 -11.65 -6.67 1.69
N PRO A 134 -12.79 -7.39 1.62
CA PRO A 134 -13.11 -8.26 0.50
C PRO A 134 -13.15 -7.51 -0.85
N GLU A 135 -13.42 -6.21 -0.83
CA GLU A 135 -13.46 -5.35 -2.01
C GLU A 135 -12.08 -5.17 -2.70
N MET A 136 -10.99 -5.39 -1.96
CA MET A 136 -9.63 -5.33 -2.51
C MET A 136 -9.23 -6.63 -3.22
N PHE A 137 -9.88 -7.74 -2.88
CA PHE A 137 -9.50 -9.09 -3.31
C PHE A 137 -10.60 -9.77 -4.13
N GLY A 138 -11.65 -9.04 -4.50
CA GLY A 138 -12.73 -9.53 -5.36
C GLY A 138 -12.26 -9.78 -6.80
N GLU A 139 -13.16 -10.31 -7.64
CA GLU A 139 -12.88 -10.49 -9.05
C GLU A 139 -12.46 -9.16 -9.69
N SER A 140 -11.34 -9.21 -10.40
CA SER A 140 -10.76 -8.07 -11.11
C SER A 140 -11.75 -7.55 -12.16
N CYS A 141 -12.51 -6.53 -11.81
CA CYS A 141 -13.18 -5.71 -12.81
C CYS A 141 -12.11 -5.01 -13.67
N ASN A 142 -12.35 -4.86 -14.97
CA ASN A 142 -11.43 -4.17 -15.88
C ASN A 142 -11.00 -2.82 -15.30
N GLY A 143 -9.71 -2.66 -15.05
CA GLY A 143 -9.12 -1.43 -14.50
C GLY A 143 -8.91 -1.42 -12.97
N MET A 144 -9.30 -2.48 -12.26
CA MET A 144 -8.96 -2.60 -10.82
C MET A 144 -7.50 -3.01 -10.63
N PRO A 145 -6.84 -2.47 -9.59
CA PRO A 145 -5.50 -2.91 -9.22
C PRO A 145 -5.45 -4.40 -8.92
N THR A 146 -4.35 -5.05 -9.27
CA THR A 146 -4.11 -6.44 -8.87
C THR A 146 -3.20 -6.47 -7.66
N ILE A 147 -3.55 -7.30 -6.67
CA ILE A 147 -2.72 -7.53 -5.49
C ILE A 147 -2.24 -8.97 -5.48
N ARG A 148 -0.94 -9.16 -5.38
CA ARG A 148 -0.28 -10.46 -5.29
C ARG A 148 0.56 -10.51 -4.03
N PHE A 149 0.60 -11.66 -3.40
CA PHE A 149 1.46 -11.90 -2.26
C PHE A 149 2.54 -12.91 -2.62
N VAL A 150 3.74 -12.68 -2.14
CA VAL A 150 4.89 -13.60 -2.27
C VAL A 150 5.33 -14.00 -0.88
N GLN A 151 5.28 -15.29 -0.59
CA GLN A 151 5.73 -15.80 0.70
C GLN A 151 7.23 -15.99 0.68
N ALA A 152 7.95 -14.99 1.18
CA ALA A 152 9.41 -15.00 1.25
C ALA A 152 9.89 -14.00 2.30
N GLU A 153 11.07 -14.29 2.84
CA GLU A 153 11.86 -13.28 3.56
C GLU A 153 12.54 -12.35 2.55
N ALA A 154 12.89 -11.14 2.98
CA ALA A 154 13.71 -10.21 2.23
C ALA A 154 14.90 -9.76 3.11
N PRO A 155 16.15 -9.88 2.63
CA PRO A 155 16.55 -10.43 1.33
C PRO A 155 16.48 -11.97 1.25
N SER A 156 16.18 -12.48 0.05
CA SER A 156 16.20 -13.93 -0.24
C SER A 156 16.35 -14.18 -1.74
N VAL A 157 16.69 -15.43 -2.11
CA VAL A 157 16.75 -15.85 -3.52
C VAL A 157 15.41 -15.61 -4.24
N THR A 158 14.29 -15.73 -3.53
CA THR A 158 12.96 -15.49 -4.10
C THR A 158 12.75 -14.00 -4.42
N THR A 159 13.16 -13.11 -3.51
CA THR A 159 13.09 -11.65 -3.75
C THR A 159 14.06 -11.20 -4.83
N ASP A 160 15.26 -11.75 -4.88
CA ASP A 160 16.22 -11.48 -5.96
C ASP A 160 15.65 -11.88 -7.32
N ARG A 161 15.03 -13.07 -7.39
CA ARG A 161 14.35 -13.56 -8.60
C ARG A 161 13.16 -12.69 -8.99
N LEU A 162 12.35 -12.27 -8.01
CA LEU A 162 11.23 -11.35 -8.23
C LEU A 162 11.70 -10.05 -8.88
N ILE A 163 12.73 -9.42 -8.30
CA ILE A 163 13.27 -8.15 -8.81
C ILE A 163 13.90 -8.33 -10.20
N ALA A 164 14.57 -9.45 -10.45
CA ALA A 164 15.11 -9.76 -11.76
C ALA A 164 14.04 -10.06 -12.83
N GLY A 165 12.75 -10.09 -12.48
CA GLY A 165 11.66 -10.41 -13.41
C GLY A 165 11.51 -11.90 -13.68
N GLY A 166 12.06 -12.74 -12.81
CA GLY A 166 11.94 -14.20 -12.93
C GLY A 166 10.62 -14.73 -12.36
N THR A 167 10.36 -16.02 -12.64
CA THR A 167 9.19 -16.72 -12.13
C THR A 167 9.26 -16.91 -10.63
N VAL A 168 8.22 -16.47 -9.92
CA VAL A 168 8.02 -16.70 -8.49
C VAL A 168 6.62 -17.28 -8.24
N THR A 169 6.44 -17.93 -7.10
CA THR A 169 5.12 -18.37 -6.66
C THR A 169 4.41 -17.19 -5.99
N THR A 170 3.29 -16.78 -6.57
CA THR A 170 2.41 -15.76 -6.00
C THR A 170 1.20 -16.41 -5.35
N LEU A 171 0.72 -15.79 -4.27
CA LEU A 171 -0.51 -16.12 -3.59
C LEU A 171 -1.57 -15.12 -3.98
N HIS A 172 -2.80 -15.58 -4.20
CA HIS A 172 -3.97 -14.76 -4.44
C HIS A 172 -5.18 -15.34 -3.73
N TYR A 173 -6.13 -14.48 -3.39
CA TYR A 173 -7.36 -14.89 -2.75
C TYR A 173 -8.41 -15.22 -3.79
N ASP A 174 -8.96 -16.45 -3.70
CA ASP A 174 -10.10 -16.86 -4.50
C ASP A 174 -11.38 -16.50 -3.73
N ALA A 175 -12.05 -15.45 -4.17
CA ALA A 175 -13.26 -14.96 -3.53
C ALA A 175 -14.45 -15.94 -3.65
N GLN A 176 -14.48 -16.77 -4.69
CA GLN A 176 -15.56 -17.76 -4.89
C GLN A 176 -15.41 -18.91 -3.92
N ASN A 177 -14.19 -19.44 -3.76
CA ASN A 177 -13.89 -20.54 -2.87
C ASN A 177 -13.50 -20.12 -1.46
N LYS A 178 -13.36 -18.81 -1.21
CA LYS A 178 -12.91 -18.21 0.07
C LYS A 178 -11.62 -18.85 0.59
N CYS A 179 -10.67 -19.06 -0.29
CA CYS A 179 -9.39 -19.66 0.06
C CYS A 179 -8.22 -18.98 -0.65
N VAL A 180 -7.03 -19.13 -0.07
CA VAL A 180 -5.79 -18.68 -0.70
C VAL A 180 -5.26 -19.77 -1.62
N SER A 181 -5.11 -19.44 -2.88
CA SER A 181 -4.48 -20.27 -3.90
C SER A 181 -3.09 -19.76 -4.26
N SER A 182 -2.29 -20.60 -4.89
CA SER A 182 -0.94 -20.26 -5.33
C SER A 182 -0.74 -20.56 -6.80
N THR A 183 -0.05 -19.67 -7.50
CA THR A 183 0.25 -19.82 -8.93
C THR A 183 1.70 -19.45 -9.19
N ALA A 184 2.38 -20.19 -10.06
CA ALA A 184 3.66 -19.78 -10.59
C ALA A 184 3.43 -18.60 -11.56
N ASP A 185 3.93 -17.43 -11.19
CA ASP A 185 3.81 -16.21 -11.97
C ASP A 185 5.16 -15.93 -12.65
N SER A 186 5.16 -15.90 -13.97
CA SER A 186 6.38 -15.72 -14.77
C SER A 186 6.81 -14.26 -14.90
N ALA A 187 5.92 -13.33 -14.59
CA ALA A 187 6.21 -11.90 -14.70
C ALA A 187 5.36 -11.07 -13.72
N PRO A 188 5.54 -11.28 -12.39
CA PRO A 188 4.82 -10.46 -11.41
C PRO A 188 5.20 -8.99 -11.51
N ILE A 189 6.41 -8.69 -12.04
CA ILE A 189 6.86 -7.36 -12.41
C ILE A 189 7.14 -7.37 -13.92
N THR A 190 6.34 -6.65 -14.71
CA THR A 190 6.55 -6.56 -16.16
C THR A 190 7.80 -5.73 -16.51
N ASP A 191 8.37 -5.94 -17.69
CA ASP A 191 9.63 -5.29 -18.09
C ASP A 191 9.49 -3.78 -18.26
N ASP A 192 8.29 -3.32 -18.58
CA ASP A 192 7.94 -1.91 -18.76
C ASP A 192 7.35 -1.27 -17.49
N ALA A 193 7.35 -1.99 -16.36
CA ALA A 193 6.79 -1.48 -15.12
C ALA A 193 7.64 -0.35 -14.53
N ARG A 194 6.98 0.73 -14.15
CA ARG A 194 7.52 1.73 -13.23
C ARG A 194 7.42 1.21 -11.82
N LEU A 195 8.49 1.37 -11.04
CA LEU A 195 8.60 0.75 -9.72
C LEU A 195 8.51 1.78 -8.61
N TYR A 196 7.65 1.49 -7.66
CA TYR A 196 7.54 2.19 -6.39
C TYR A 196 7.67 1.14 -5.27
N ALA A 197 8.45 1.39 -4.24
CA ALA A 197 8.67 0.40 -3.20
C ALA A 197 8.53 0.99 -1.79
N PHE A 198 7.82 0.28 -0.94
CA PHE A 198 7.82 0.46 0.52
C PHE A 198 8.65 -0.65 1.14
N VAL A 199 9.59 -0.29 2.02
CA VAL A 199 10.43 -1.24 2.76
C VAL A 199 10.14 -1.08 4.24
N THR A 200 9.41 -2.04 4.80
CA THR A 200 8.77 -1.95 6.12
C THR A 200 9.03 -3.20 6.97
N MET A 201 10.21 -3.80 6.75
CA MET A 201 10.65 -5.01 7.45
C MET A 201 11.37 -4.61 8.74
N GLY A 202 11.11 -5.28 9.84
CA GLY A 202 11.93 -5.20 11.04
C GLY A 202 12.33 -3.79 11.50
N ASP A 203 13.62 -3.59 11.74
CA ASP A 203 14.15 -2.33 12.25
C ASP A 203 14.60 -1.33 11.16
N CYS A 204 14.86 -0.09 11.56
CA CYS A 204 15.30 0.99 10.67
C CYS A 204 16.56 0.67 9.88
N GLY A 205 17.54 0.01 10.52
CA GLY A 205 18.80 -0.37 9.90
C GLY A 205 18.62 -1.40 8.80
N GLN A 206 17.74 -2.39 9.03
CA GLN A 206 17.38 -3.39 8.02
C GLN A 206 16.62 -2.76 6.85
N ASN A 207 15.67 -1.89 7.13
CA ASN A 207 14.90 -1.21 6.09
C ASN A 207 15.80 -0.35 5.21
N LEU A 208 16.71 0.43 5.79
CA LEU A 208 17.64 1.25 5.05
C LEU A 208 18.62 0.41 4.23
N SER A 209 19.22 -0.61 4.84
CA SER A 209 20.18 -1.51 4.17
C SER A 209 19.55 -2.23 2.99
N TYR A 210 18.32 -2.75 3.17
CA TYR A 210 17.61 -3.42 2.10
C TYR A 210 17.18 -2.45 0.99
N SER A 211 16.79 -1.24 1.32
CA SER A 211 16.45 -0.20 0.33
C SER A 211 17.61 0.13 -0.59
N LEU A 212 18.82 0.26 -0.05
CA LEU A 212 20.05 0.47 -0.85
C LEU A 212 20.36 -0.73 -1.75
N MET A 213 20.19 -1.95 -1.22
CA MET A 213 20.37 -3.17 -2.01
C MET A 213 19.32 -3.27 -3.12
N LEU A 214 18.07 -3.01 -2.81
CA LEU A 214 16.96 -3.01 -3.76
C LEU A 214 17.18 -2.01 -4.90
N GLN A 215 17.61 -0.79 -4.57
CA GLN A 215 17.94 0.22 -5.57
C GLN A 215 18.99 -0.29 -6.56
N ARG A 216 20.03 -0.93 -6.04
CA ARG A 216 21.10 -1.52 -6.88
C ARG A 216 20.58 -2.66 -7.75
N GLN A 217 19.73 -3.54 -7.21
CA GLN A 217 19.15 -4.66 -7.95
C GLN A 217 18.26 -4.16 -9.09
N ILE A 218 17.40 -3.18 -8.82
CA ILE A 218 16.54 -2.57 -9.84
C ILE A 218 17.39 -1.89 -10.92
N PHE A 219 18.42 -1.18 -10.54
CA PHE A 219 19.34 -0.55 -11.48
C PHE A 219 20.03 -1.58 -12.40
N ASN A 220 20.53 -2.69 -11.83
CA ASN A 220 21.13 -3.77 -12.61
C ASN A 220 20.12 -4.38 -13.59
N ARG A 221 18.87 -4.60 -13.17
CA ARG A 221 17.81 -5.08 -14.05
C ARG A 221 17.63 -4.18 -15.27
N PHE A 222 17.57 -2.87 -15.09
CA PHE A 222 17.43 -1.94 -16.22
C PHE A 222 18.62 -1.95 -17.18
N ILE A 223 19.83 -2.12 -16.64
CA ILE A 223 21.05 -2.27 -17.48
C ILE A 223 20.97 -3.57 -18.28
N ASP A 224 20.63 -4.70 -17.64
CA ASP A 224 20.55 -6.00 -18.29
C ASP A 224 19.49 -6.06 -19.38
N GLN A 225 18.42 -5.29 -19.22
CA GLN A 225 17.36 -5.12 -20.22
C GLN A 225 17.74 -4.17 -21.37
N GLY A 226 18.94 -3.58 -21.32
CA GLY A 226 19.41 -2.63 -22.33
C GLY A 226 18.58 -1.35 -22.41
N SER A 227 17.94 -0.97 -21.30
CA SER A 227 17.14 0.26 -21.26
C SER A 227 18.03 1.48 -21.48
N PRO A 228 17.87 2.25 -22.57
CA PRO A 228 18.74 3.37 -22.87
C PRO A 228 18.52 4.58 -21.94
N ASP A 229 17.48 4.56 -21.14
CA ASP A 229 17.01 5.73 -20.39
C ASP A 229 16.67 5.40 -18.92
N TYR A 230 17.56 4.65 -18.26
CA TYR A 230 17.40 4.28 -16.85
C TYR A 230 17.25 5.49 -15.90
N THR A 231 17.72 6.66 -16.30
CA THR A 231 17.57 7.89 -15.53
C THR A 231 16.12 8.37 -15.44
N LYS A 232 15.31 8.06 -16.45
CA LYS A 232 13.87 8.35 -16.46
C LYS A 232 13.02 7.27 -15.77
N GLN A 233 13.63 6.15 -15.43
CA GLN A 233 12.96 4.98 -14.83
C GLN A 233 13.37 4.75 -13.38
N GLN A 234 13.90 5.78 -12.71
CA GLN A 234 14.32 5.64 -11.32
C GLN A 234 13.14 5.24 -10.45
N PRO A 235 13.29 4.16 -9.66
CA PRO A 235 12.28 3.79 -8.70
C PRO A 235 12.24 4.78 -7.54
N VAL A 236 11.08 4.97 -6.96
CA VAL A 236 10.95 5.57 -5.64
C VAL A 236 10.98 4.44 -4.62
N ILE A 237 11.86 4.53 -3.63
CA ILE A 237 12.00 3.55 -2.56
C ILE A 237 11.87 4.28 -1.22
N CYS A 238 10.85 3.92 -0.46
CA CYS A 238 10.49 4.53 0.81
C CYS A 238 10.77 3.54 1.95
N PRO A 239 11.93 3.62 2.63
CA PRO A 239 12.17 2.85 3.84
C PRO A 239 11.35 3.43 5.00
N HIS A 240 10.72 2.57 5.77
CA HIS A 240 10.12 2.97 7.03
C HIS A 240 11.20 3.10 8.10
N ILE A 241 11.34 4.29 8.65
CA ILE A 241 12.32 4.61 9.68
C ILE A 241 11.53 5.17 10.87
N GLU A 242 11.39 4.37 11.92
CA GLU A 242 10.83 4.88 13.18
C GLU A 242 11.82 5.86 13.82
N SER A 243 11.38 7.08 14.12
CA SER A 243 12.15 7.97 14.96
C SER A 243 12.11 7.42 16.39
N GLU A 244 13.27 7.07 16.94
CA GLU A 244 13.41 6.87 18.38
C GLU A 244 13.12 8.22 19.07
N GLU A 245 11.94 8.34 19.71
CA GLU A 245 11.65 9.43 20.65
C GLU A 245 12.22 9.12 22.04
#